data_47d3c7e23c8a982e7d00d51281620dab
#
_entry.id   47d3c7e23c8a982e7d00d51281620dab
#
_cell.length_a   1.000
_cell.length_b   1.000
_cell.length_c   1.000
_cell.angle_alpha   90.00
_cell.angle_beta   90.00
_cell.angle_gamma   90.00
#
_symmetry.space_group_name_H-M   'P 1'
#
loop_
_entity.id
_entity.type
_entity.pdbx_description
1 polymer ?
#
loop_
_entity_poly.entity_id
_entity_poly.type
_entity_poly.pdbx_seq_one_letter_code
_entity_poly.pdbx_strand_id
1 'polypeptide(L)'
;MNTIRFVDTTIRDGHQSLWAENMTTGMMLPVAERMDQAGFEGIELISGSHLKKCVKELKEDPWERVRLVAGKITRTPLRVIAGRVNTFEYNPLSMYRLFMERMAANGIKEARISEEWNEFAGWKRKAQVAHDVGMRAILNLIYSVSPKHTDDYFAQKTRAAASLNVYRLCLKDPGGLL
;
A
#
# COMPACT_ATOMS: atom_id res chain seq x y z
N MET A 1 -0.81 27.64 7.71
CA MET A 1 -0.38 26.54 8.61
C MET A 1 -0.43 25.24 7.84
N ASN A 2 0.63 24.44 7.86
CA ASN A 2 0.59 23.10 7.27
C ASN A 2 -0.25 22.20 8.18
N THR A 3 -1.39 21.75 7.69
CA THR A 3 -2.26 20.83 8.44
C THR A 3 -1.69 19.42 8.36
N ILE A 4 -1.43 18.80 9.51
CA ILE A 4 -1.07 17.37 9.56
C ILE A 4 -2.30 16.56 9.22
N ARG A 5 -2.14 15.56 8.35
CA ARG A 5 -3.18 14.63 7.95
C ARG A 5 -2.76 13.21 8.30
N PHE A 6 -3.74 12.38 8.67
CA PHE A 6 -3.51 11.01 9.09
C PHE A 6 -3.98 10.02 8.03
N VAL A 7 -3.26 8.91 7.94
CA VAL A 7 -3.66 7.73 7.17
C VAL A 7 -3.98 6.62 8.17
N ASP A 8 -5.15 6.01 8.04
CA ASP A 8 -5.50 4.86 8.87
C ASP A 8 -4.93 3.58 8.30
N THR A 9 -4.36 2.75 9.17
CA THR A 9 -3.79 1.45 8.79
C THR A 9 -4.36 0.30 9.62
N THR A 10 -5.42 0.55 10.38
CA THR A 10 -6.01 -0.41 11.33
C THR A 10 -6.43 -1.71 10.66
N ILE A 11 -7.19 -1.60 9.56
CA ILE A 11 -7.71 -2.76 8.83
C ILE A 11 -6.70 -3.39 7.87
N ARG A 12 -5.48 -2.88 7.81
CA ARG A 12 -4.37 -3.49 7.06
C ARG A 12 -3.23 -3.87 8.00
N ASP A 13 -2.45 -2.89 8.50
CA ASP A 13 -1.28 -3.17 9.32
C ASP A 13 -1.64 -3.59 10.74
N GLY A 14 -2.64 -2.95 11.32
CA GLY A 14 -3.08 -3.24 12.68
C GLY A 14 -3.45 -4.72 12.84
N HIS A 15 -4.32 -5.25 11.99
CA HIS A 15 -4.67 -6.67 12.09
C HIS A 15 -3.57 -7.62 11.56
N GLN A 16 -2.71 -7.15 10.65
CA GLN A 16 -1.54 -7.92 10.23
C GLN A 16 -0.58 -8.12 11.41
N SER A 17 -0.27 -7.07 12.13
CA SER A 17 0.74 -7.08 13.19
C SER A 17 0.21 -7.66 14.51
N LEU A 18 -1.04 -7.42 14.85
CA LEU A 18 -1.62 -7.80 16.14
C LEU A 18 -2.44 -9.09 16.09
N TRP A 19 -3.01 -9.46 14.94
CA TRP A 19 -3.90 -10.61 14.79
C TRP A 19 -3.47 -11.60 13.71
N ALA A 20 -2.22 -11.54 13.28
CA ALA A 20 -1.68 -12.42 12.22
C ALA A 20 -2.61 -12.50 11.00
N GLU A 21 -3.16 -11.36 10.57
CA GLU A 21 -4.08 -11.21 9.43
C GLU A 21 -5.45 -11.93 9.61
N ASN A 22 -5.89 -12.19 10.83
CA ASN A 22 -7.12 -12.96 11.08
C ASN A 22 -8.41 -12.13 11.05
N MET A 23 -8.38 -10.82 10.80
CA MET A 23 -9.60 -10.03 10.68
C MET A 23 -10.38 -10.43 9.43
N THR A 24 -11.63 -10.86 9.64
CA THR A 24 -12.53 -11.22 8.54
C THR A 24 -13.17 -9.98 7.90
N THR A 25 -13.69 -10.13 6.69
CA THR A 25 -14.45 -9.07 6.01
C THR A 25 -15.67 -8.65 6.86
N GLY A 26 -16.35 -9.61 7.49
CA GLY A 26 -17.47 -9.35 8.39
C GLY A 26 -17.12 -8.49 9.60
N MET A 27 -15.87 -8.51 10.08
CA MET A 27 -15.38 -7.62 11.15
C MET A 27 -15.05 -6.21 10.65
N MET A 28 -14.68 -6.04 9.39
CA MET A 28 -14.34 -4.73 8.80
C MET A 28 -15.59 -3.91 8.47
N LEU A 29 -16.62 -4.55 7.92
CA LEU A 29 -17.80 -3.86 7.39
C LEU A 29 -18.56 -3.00 8.42
N PRO A 30 -18.76 -3.42 9.69
CA PRO A 30 -19.48 -2.60 10.66
C PRO A 30 -18.81 -1.28 11.02
N VAL A 31 -17.47 -1.18 10.86
CA VAL A 31 -16.70 0.02 11.21
C VAL A 31 -16.34 0.87 9.99
N ALA A 32 -16.47 0.34 8.78
CA ALA A 32 -16.00 0.95 7.54
C ALA A 32 -16.60 2.35 7.30
N GLU A 33 -17.90 2.53 7.47
CA GLU A 33 -18.57 3.84 7.28
C GLU A 33 -18.11 4.88 8.32
N ARG A 34 -17.83 4.48 9.54
CA ARG A 34 -17.31 5.37 10.58
C ARG A 34 -15.86 5.76 10.28
N MET A 35 -15.07 4.83 9.77
CA MET A 35 -13.71 5.14 9.30
C MET A 35 -13.73 6.13 8.15
N ASP A 36 -14.66 5.99 7.19
CA ASP A 36 -14.83 6.92 6.07
C ASP A 36 -15.18 8.35 6.52
N GLN A 37 -15.92 8.47 7.61
CA GLN A 37 -16.33 9.75 8.21
C GLN A 37 -15.28 10.40 9.11
N ALA A 38 -14.25 9.67 9.51
CA ALA A 38 -13.23 10.13 10.47
C ALA A 38 -12.27 11.20 9.90
N GLY A 39 -12.30 11.45 8.59
CA GLY A 39 -11.49 12.49 7.97
C GLY A 39 -10.04 12.08 7.69
N PHE A 40 -9.76 10.80 7.59
CA PHE A 40 -8.45 10.32 7.15
C PHE A 40 -8.16 10.74 5.72
N GLU A 41 -6.89 10.94 5.42
CA GLU A 41 -6.43 11.22 4.06
C GLU A 41 -6.46 9.98 3.16
N GLY A 42 -6.35 8.81 3.75
CA GLY A 42 -6.42 7.52 3.09
C GLY A 42 -6.58 6.41 4.11
N ILE A 43 -7.11 5.27 3.68
CA ILE A 43 -7.26 4.08 4.50
C ILE A 43 -6.56 2.93 3.80
N GLU A 44 -5.57 2.32 4.45
CA GLU A 44 -4.91 1.12 3.94
C GLU A 44 -5.79 -0.09 4.19
N LEU A 45 -6.15 -0.80 3.13
CA LEU A 45 -7.07 -1.94 3.22
C LEU A 45 -6.37 -3.30 3.12
N ILE A 46 -5.42 -3.42 2.20
CA ILE A 46 -4.94 -4.75 1.81
C ILE A 46 -3.48 -4.72 1.32
N SER A 47 -2.82 -5.87 1.40
CA SER A 47 -1.51 -6.14 0.80
C SER A 47 -1.50 -7.52 0.15
N GLY A 48 -0.43 -7.88 -0.54
CA GLY A 48 -0.30 -9.20 -1.18
C GLY A 48 -0.39 -10.38 -0.22
N SER A 49 0.10 -10.25 1.03
CA SER A 49 0.00 -11.32 2.04
C SER A 49 -1.44 -11.63 2.42
N HIS A 50 -2.28 -10.61 2.53
CA HIS A 50 -3.70 -10.77 2.85
C HIS A 50 -4.48 -11.59 1.82
N LEU A 51 -4.12 -11.52 0.52
CA LEU A 51 -4.77 -12.36 -0.48
C LEU A 51 -4.59 -13.84 -0.17
N LYS A 52 -3.36 -14.23 0.18
CA LYS A 52 -3.03 -15.62 0.52
C LYS A 52 -3.79 -16.06 1.78
N LYS A 53 -3.82 -15.21 2.81
CA LYS A 53 -4.52 -15.45 4.07
C LYS A 53 -6.03 -15.63 3.86
N CYS A 54 -6.66 -14.72 3.10
CA CYS A 54 -8.07 -14.80 2.77
C CYS A 54 -8.43 -16.17 2.16
N VAL A 55 -7.70 -16.59 1.13
CA VAL A 55 -8.01 -17.83 0.42
C VAL A 55 -7.69 -19.07 1.25
N LYS A 56 -6.50 -19.14 1.86
CA LYS A 56 -6.03 -20.36 2.52
C LYS A 56 -6.66 -20.61 3.86
N GLU A 57 -6.84 -19.59 4.67
CA GLU A 57 -7.23 -19.74 6.08
C GLU A 57 -8.63 -19.20 6.34
N LEU A 58 -8.92 -17.97 5.92
CA LEU A 58 -10.22 -17.35 6.20
C LEU A 58 -11.35 -17.86 5.29
N LYS A 59 -11.00 -18.53 4.17
CA LYS A 59 -11.97 -19.02 3.17
C LYS A 59 -12.84 -17.90 2.59
N GLU A 60 -12.23 -16.74 2.40
CA GLU A 60 -12.86 -15.56 1.81
C GLU A 60 -12.27 -15.25 0.44
N ASP A 61 -13.10 -14.70 -0.47
CA ASP A 61 -12.63 -14.10 -1.71
C ASP A 61 -12.00 -12.71 -1.42
N PRO A 62 -10.70 -12.50 -1.61
CA PRO A 62 -10.06 -11.23 -1.35
C PRO A 62 -10.59 -10.09 -2.24
N TRP A 63 -11.06 -10.39 -3.44
CA TRP A 63 -11.63 -9.39 -4.33
C TRP A 63 -13.01 -8.94 -3.88
N GLU A 64 -13.82 -9.87 -3.35
CA GLU A 64 -15.08 -9.54 -2.72
C GLU A 64 -14.87 -8.68 -1.47
N ARG A 65 -13.88 -9.01 -0.63
CA ARG A 65 -13.49 -8.16 0.51
C ARG A 65 -13.24 -6.72 0.06
N VAL A 66 -12.42 -6.53 -0.98
CA VAL A 66 -12.11 -5.19 -1.50
C VAL A 66 -13.37 -4.49 -1.98
N ARG A 67 -14.22 -5.16 -2.77
CA ARG A 67 -15.48 -4.57 -3.28
C ARG A 67 -16.43 -4.15 -2.17
N LEU A 68 -16.64 -5.03 -1.17
CA LEU A 68 -17.56 -4.75 -0.07
C LEU A 68 -17.08 -3.58 0.79
N VAL A 69 -15.79 -3.54 1.13
CA VAL A 69 -15.23 -2.42 1.89
C VAL A 69 -15.23 -1.13 1.06
N ALA A 70 -14.88 -1.19 -0.22
CA ALA A 70 -14.96 -0.03 -1.12
C ALA A 70 -16.38 0.50 -1.30
N GLY A 71 -17.39 -0.37 -1.22
CA GLY A 71 -18.80 0.03 -1.21
C GLY A 71 -19.24 0.80 0.05
N LYS A 72 -18.50 0.63 1.16
CA LYS A 72 -18.75 1.33 2.43
C LYS A 72 -17.88 2.55 2.63
N ILE A 73 -16.65 2.54 2.13
CA ILE A 73 -15.68 3.65 2.20
C ILE A 73 -15.68 4.34 0.85
N THR A 74 -16.48 5.38 0.71
CA THR A 74 -16.74 6.04 -0.58
C THR A 74 -16.11 7.41 -0.71
N ARG A 75 -15.75 8.06 0.39
CA ARG A 75 -15.18 9.41 0.47
C ARG A 75 -13.68 9.40 0.61
N THR A 76 -13.17 8.50 1.43
CA THR A 76 -11.73 8.36 1.73
C THR A 76 -11.09 7.39 0.74
N PRO A 77 -10.00 7.75 0.05
CA PRO A 77 -9.36 6.83 -0.89
C PRO A 77 -8.80 5.60 -0.18
N LEU A 78 -9.18 4.43 -0.71
CA LEU A 78 -8.61 3.16 -0.27
C LEU A 78 -7.25 2.93 -0.91
N ARG A 79 -6.34 2.37 -0.12
CA ARG A 79 -4.94 2.17 -0.46
C ARG A 79 -4.54 0.70 -0.37
N VAL A 80 -3.78 0.23 -1.37
CA VAL A 80 -3.10 -1.06 -1.34
C VAL A 80 -1.62 -0.88 -1.04
N ILE A 81 -1.03 -1.82 -0.31
CA ILE A 81 0.43 -1.93 -0.21
C ILE A 81 0.91 -2.79 -1.37
N ALA A 82 1.59 -2.15 -2.30
CA ALA A 82 1.96 -2.71 -3.59
C ALA A 82 3.50 -2.86 -3.73
N GLY A 83 4.10 -3.61 -2.83
CA GLY A 83 5.52 -3.97 -2.91
C GLY A 83 5.72 -5.23 -3.74
N ARG A 84 5.29 -6.33 -3.18
CA ARG A 84 5.26 -7.66 -3.80
C ARG A 84 3.82 -8.15 -3.85
N VAL A 85 3.50 -8.97 -4.84
CA VAL A 85 2.21 -9.67 -4.89
C VAL A 85 2.19 -10.75 -3.81
N ASN A 86 3.37 -11.31 -3.52
CA ASN A 86 3.57 -12.33 -2.50
C ASN A 86 4.78 -11.93 -1.63
N THR A 87 4.78 -12.28 -0.35
CA THR A 87 5.76 -11.82 0.64
C THR A 87 7.19 -12.30 0.36
N PHE A 88 7.34 -13.51 -0.18
CA PHE A 88 8.65 -14.15 -0.32
C PHE A 88 9.01 -14.62 -1.73
N GLU A 89 8.15 -14.36 -2.71
CA GLU A 89 8.36 -14.83 -4.08
C GLU A 89 8.63 -13.66 -5.04
N TYR A 90 9.59 -13.87 -5.92
CA TYR A 90 9.81 -12.96 -7.03
C TYR A 90 8.74 -13.23 -8.10
N ASN A 91 7.88 -12.23 -8.33
CA ASN A 91 6.83 -12.33 -9.32
C ASN A 91 7.18 -11.57 -10.60
N PRO A 92 6.87 -12.10 -11.78
CA PRO A 92 6.98 -11.37 -13.04
C PRO A 92 6.17 -10.07 -13.01
N LEU A 93 6.60 -9.06 -13.75
CA LEU A 93 5.90 -7.77 -13.82
C LEU A 93 4.45 -7.92 -14.33
N SER A 94 4.18 -8.94 -15.15
CA SER A 94 2.82 -9.26 -15.61
C SER A 94 1.87 -9.64 -14.48
N MET A 95 2.35 -10.40 -13.49
CA MET A 95 1.58 -10.72 -12.28
C MET A 95 1.32 -9.48 -11.43
N TYR A 96 2.33 -8.62 -11.27
CA TYR A 96 2.16 -7.35 -10.57
C TYR A 96 1.14 -6.45 -11.28
N ARG A 97 1.19 -6.36 -12.62
CA ARG A 97 0.21 -5.62 -13.42
C ARG A 97 -1.20 -6.15 -13.22
N LEU A 98 -1.40 -7.46 -13.35
CA LEU A 98 -2.71 -8.09 -13.15
C LEU A 98 -3.26 -7.81 -11.73
N PHE A 99 -2.41 -7.91 -10.71
CA PHE A 99 -2.78 -7.58 -9.34
C PHE A 99 -3.27 -6.12 -9.23
N MET A 100 -2.53 -5.17 -9.80
CA MET A 100 -2.88 -3.75 -9.77
C MET A 100 -4.16 -3.44 -10.55
N GLU A 101 -4.35 -4.06 -11.72
CA GLU A 101 -5.58 -3.96 -12.51
C GLU A 101 -6.80 -4.44 -11.71
N ARG A 102 -6.68 -5.57 -11.02
CA ARG A 102 -7.75 -6.10 -10.18
C ARG A 102 -8.03 -5.23 -8.96
N MET A 103 -7.00 -4.68 -8.32
CA MET A 103 -7.18 -3.73 -7.21
C MET A 103 -7.91 -2.46 -7.67
N ALA A 104 -7.51 -1.87 -8.80
CA ALA A 104 -8.16 -0.69 -9.38
C ALA A 104 -9.63 -0.96 -9.73
N ALA A 105 -9.89 -2.08 -10.41
CA ALA A 105 -11.24 -2.49 -10.81
C ALA A 105 -12.18 -2.73 -9.63
N ASN A 106 -11.64 -3.11 -8.45
CA ASN A 106 -12.42 -3.34 -7.24
C ASN A 106 -12.48 -2.13 -6.28
N GLY A 107 -12.01 -0.95 -6.71
CA GLY A 107 -12.22 0.31 -5.98
C GLY A 107 -11.02 0.90 -5.27
N ILE A 108 -9.84 0.29 -5.32
CA ILE A 108 -8.61 0.88 -4.77
C ILE A 108 -8.17 2.07 -5.63
N LYS A 109 -7.83 3.18 -4.98
CA LYS A 109 -7.44 4.44 -5.65
C LYS A 109 -5.97 4.79 -5.51
N GLU A 110 -5.28 4.22 -4.53
CA GLU A 110 -3.89 4.54 -4.24
C GLU A 110 -3.05 3.26 -4.06
N ALA A 111 -1.85 3.32 -4.58
CA ALA A 111 -0.85 2.27 -4.41
C ALA A 111 0.34 2.81 -3.63
N ARG A 112 0.57 2.29 -2.41
CA ARG A 112 1.80 2.54 -1.67
C ARG A 112 2.83 1.47 -2.06
N ILE A 113 3.77 1.88 -2.90
CA ILE A 113 4.72 1.02 -3.58
C ILE A 113 5.99 0.90 -2.74
N SER A 114 6.33 -0.31 -2.36
CA SER A 114 7.64 -0.63 -1.77
C SER A 114 8.55 -1.24 -2.82
N GLU A 115 9.78 -0.77 -2.80
CA GLU A 115 10.92 -1.35 -3.48
C GLU A 115 12.04 -1.46 -2.43
N GLU A 116 12.45 -2.65 -2.10
CA GLU A 116 13.16 -2.96 -0.86
C GLU A 116 14.56 -2.35 -0.78
N TRP A 117 15.16 -2.07 -1.93
CA TRP A 117 16.52 -1.55 -2.05
C TRP A 117 16.58 -0.08 -2.46
N ASN A 118 15.44 0.60 -2.54
CA ASN A 118 15.31 1.95 -3.08
C ASN A 118 15.88 2.07 -4.51
N GLU A 119 15.66 1.05 -5.33
CA GLU A 119 16.17 1.00 -6.70
C GLU A 119 15.24 1.75 -7.67
N PHE A 120 15.82 2.73 -8.38
CA PHE A 120 15.08 3.58 -9.31
C PHE A 120 14.34 2.79 -10.39
N ALA A 121 15.00 1.78 -10.97
CA ALA A 121 14.38 0.95 -12.01
C ALA A 121 13.16 0.17 -11.48
N GLY A 122 13.21 -0.30 -10.23
CA GLY A 122 12.09 -0.95 -9.56
C GLY A 122 10.92 0.01 -9.33
N TRP A 123 11.20 1.20 -8.77
CA TRP A 123 10.21 2.25 -8.60
C TRP A 123 9.56 2.66 -9.91
N LYS A 124 10.37 2.93 -10.94
CA LYS A 124 9.90 3.34 -12.28
C LYS A 124 8.90 2.33 -12.86
N ARG A 125 9.26 1.04 -12.86
CA ARG A 125 8.36 -0.01 -13.39
C ARG A 125 7.06 -0.09 -12.61
N LYS A 126 7.12 -0.10 -11.28
CA LYS A 126 5.94 -0.24 -10.42
C LYS A 126 5.05 1.01 -10.45
N ALA A 127 5.64 2.21 -10.44
CA ALA A 127 4.90 3.46 -10.55
C ALA A 127 4.20 3.58 -11.91
N GLN A 128 4.86 3.16 -13.00
CA GLN A 128 4.24 3.15 -14.33
C GLN A 128 3.00 2.24 -14.35
N VAL A 129 3.07 1.06 -13.76
CA VAL A 129 1.90 0.17 -13.67
C VAL A 129 0.76 0.83 -12.88
N ALA A 130 1.06 1.52 -11.77
CA ALA A 130 0.03 2.24 -11.00
C ALA A 130 -0.64 3.34 -11.84
N HIS A 131 0.14 4.11 -12.59
CA HIS A 131 -0.38 5.14 -13.50
C HIS A 131 -1.23 4.55 -14.62
N ASP A 132 -0.77 3.46 -15.26
CA ASP A 132 -1.49 2.79 -16.35
C ASP A 132 -2.89 2.32 -15.92
N VAL A 133 -3.06 1.96 -14.65
CA VAL A 133 -4.36 1.51 -14.12
C VAL A 133 -5.15 2.63 -13.41
N GLY A 134 -4.69 3.88 -13.51
CA GLY A 134 -5.37 5.04 -12.96
C GLY A 134 -5.27 5.22 -11.44
N MET A 135 -4.30 4.57 -10.79
CA MET A 135 -4.04 4.75 -9.36
C MET A 135 -3.03 5.86 -9.10
N ARG A 136 -3.18 6.55 -7.98
CA ARG A 136 -2.17 7.46 -7.46
C ARG A 136 -1.01 6.65 -6.85
N ALA A 137 0.20 6.85 -7.37
CA ALA A 137 1.40 6.17 -6.88
C ALA A 137 1.99 6.91 -5.67
N ILE A 138 2.26 6.18 -4.59
CA ILE A 138 2.98 6.65 -3.42
C ILE A 138 4.22 5.79 -3.29
N LEU A 139 5.42 6.35 -3.38
CA LEU A 139 6.65 5.59 -3.25
C LEU A 139 7.16 5.60 -1.82
N ASN A 140 7.49 4.41 -1.31
CA ASN A 140 8.25 4.30 -0.07
C ASN A 140 9.73 4.51 -0.35
N LEU A 141 10.31 5.46 0.36
CA LEU A 141 11.75 5.59 0.55
C LEU A 141 12.09 4.89 1.87
N ILE A 142 12.69 3.72 1.78
CA ILE A 142 12.97 2.88 2.94
C ILE A 142 14.22 3.39 3.64
N TYR A 143 14.05 3.78 4.90
CA TYR A 143 15.15 4.22 5.76
C TYR A 143 15.91 3.02 6.31
N SER A 144 17.21 3.14 6.33
CA SER A 144 18.14 2.15 6.88
C SER A 144 19.40 2.85 7.36
N VAL A 145 20.10 2.26 8.32
CA VAL A 145 21.38 2.77 8.83
C VAL A 145 22.51 1.85 8.41
N SER A 146 23.45 2.38 7.65
CA SER A 146 24.72 1.72 7.31
C SER A 146 25.69 2.76 6.74
N PRO A 147 26.97 2.44 6.52
CA PRO A 147 27.92 3.38 5.91
C PRO A 147 27.51 3.89 4.51
N LYS A 148 26.59 3.22 3.82
CA LYS A 148 26.04 3.66 2.52
C LYS A 148 24.84 4.59 2.63
N HIS A 149 24.13 4.57 3.75
CA HIS A 149 22.87 5.29 3.95
C HIS A 149 23.13 6.67 4.59
N THR A 150 23.79 7.54 3.82
CA THR A 150 24.09 8.91 4.20
C THR A 150 22.95 9.86 3.82
N ASP A 151 22.99 11.10 4.33
CA ASP A 151 22.04 12.15 3.94
C ASP A 151 22.07 12.39 2.43
N ASP A 152 23.25 12.40 1.81
CA ASP A 152 23.39 12.52 0.35
C ASP A 152 22.73 11.37 -0.41
N TYR A 153 22.88 10.15 0.08
CA TYR A 153 22.16 8.99 -0.48
C TYR A 153 20.65 9.22 -0.46
N PHE A 154 20.08 9.58 0.67
CA PHE A 154 18.63 9.80 0.79
C PHE A 154 18.19 11.01 -0.03
N ALA A 155 18.94 12.09 -0.07
CA ALA A 155 18.65 13.25 -0.90
C ALA A 155 18.65 12.89 -2.41
N GLN A 156 19.61 12.08 -2.86
CA GLN A 156 19.66 11.59 -4.23
C GLN A 156 18.47 10.69 -4.57
N LYS A 157 18.17 9.72 -3.70
CA LYS A 157 17.03 8.80 -3.89
C LYS A 157 15.70 9.54 -3.88
N THR A 158 15.53 10.55 -3.03
CA THR A 158 14.33 11.41 -2.99
C THR A 158 14.14 12.15 -4.31
N ARG A 159 15.19 12.80 -4.83
CA ARG A 159 15.12 13.47 -6.14
C ARG A 159 14.78 12.51 -7.27
N ALA A 160 15.39 11.34 -7.28
CA ALA A 160 15.10 10.30 -8.27
C ALA A 160 13.66 9.81 -8.20
N ALA A 161 13.14 9.53 -6.99
CA ALA A 161 11.76 9.12 -6.81
C ALA A 161 10.76 10.22 -7.21
N ALA A 162 11.05 11.49 -6.87
CA ALA A 162 10.20 12.62 -7.23
C ALA A 162 10.08 12.83 -8.76
N SER A 163 11.13 12.47 -9.52
CA SER A 163 11.11 12.57 -10.99
C SER A 163 10.12 11.62 -11.67
N LEU A 164 9.54 10.66 -10.95
CA LEU A 164 8.59 9.68 -11.47
C LEU A 164 7.12 10.14 -11.45
N ASN A 165 6.88 11.44 -11.24
CA ASN A 165 5.53 12.03 -11.19
C ASN A 165 4.60 11.30 -10.22
N VAL A 166 5.10 10.98 -9.04
CA VAL A 166 4.32 10.28 -8.00
C VAL A 166 3.50 11.26 -7.18
N TYR A 167 2.39 10.77 -6.66
CA TYR A 167 1.49 11.56 -5.81
C TYR A 167 2.17 11.98 -4.50
N ARG A 168 2.94 11.07 -3.88
CA ARG A 168 3.68 11.32 -2.65
C ARG A 168 4.91 10.45 -2.52
N LEU A 169 5.85 10.94 -1.71
CA LEU A 169 6.93 10.14 -1.15
C LEU A 169 6.61 9.86 0.33
N CYS A 170 6.79 8.63 0.74
CA CYS A 170 6.63 8.19 2.12
C CYS A 170 8.01 7.78 2.65
N LEU A 171 8.55 8.53 3.59
CA LEU A 171 9.72 8.06 4.35
C LEU A 171 9.26 6.93 5.26
N LYS A 172 9.73 5.73 4.97
CA LYS A 172 9.36 4.52 5.70
C LYS A 172 10.52 4.06 6.56
N ASP A 173 10.33 4.10 7.87
CA ASP A 173 11.26 3.56 8.84
C ASP A 173 10.73 2.24 9.43
N PRO A 174 11.01 1.08 8.80
CA PRO A 174 10.52 -0.20 9.28
C PRO A 174 11.22 -0.70 10.53
N GLY A 175 12.37 -0.12 10.85
CA GLY A 175 13.20 -0.51 12.00
C GLY A 175 13.05 0.39 13.22
N GLY A 176 12.32 1.51 13.11
CA GLY A 176 12.25 2.49 14.21
C GLY A 176 13.59 3.11 14.52
N LEU A 177 14.35 3.51 13.50
CA LEU A 177 15.73 3.98 13.60
C LEU A 177 15.87 5.51 13.49
N LEU A 178 14.79 6.23 13.16
CA LEU A 178 14.71 7.68 13.09
C LEU A 178 14.54 8.33 14.47
#